data_41b4105c5765804749c7cb297ec579a6
#
_entry.id   41b4105c5765804749c7cb297ec579a6
#
_cell.length_a   1.000
_cell.length_b   1.000
_cell.length_c   1.000
_cell.angle_alpha   90.00
_cell.angle_beta   90.00
_cell.angle_gamma   90.00
#
_symmetry.space_group_name_H-M   'P 1'
#
loop_
_entity.id
_entity.type
_entity.pdbx_description
1 polymer ?
#
loop_
_entity_poly.entity_id
_entity_poly.type
_entity_poly.pdbx_seq_one_letter_code
_entity_poly.pdbx_strand_id
1 'polypeptide(L)'
;IRNTLAAKETTDIDRRVLRFLPTKNDGNLYTMFNDGTYWRMIVFIDNAITKQNIDIENSREAGRAIGNFQKMLADIPVHLGESIKDFHNMEFRLEQLYDVVKQDPAGRVKEERVQKMLAEIGTRAEEMCKAERLGREGILPKRVCHCDTKVNNMLFDKEGKVICIIDLD
;
A
#
# COMPACT_ATOMS: atom_id res chain seq x y z
N ILE A 1 -2.28 8.66 11.41
CA ILE A 1 -3.16 9.25 10.38
C ILE A 1 -4.32 9.99 11.03
N ARG A 2 -5.18 9.30 11.78
CA ARG A 2 -6.39 9.88 12.37
C ARG A 2 -6.11 11.13 13.22
N ASN A 3 -5.14 11.07 14.12
CA ASN A 3 -4.76 12.22 14.96
C ASN A 3 -4.23 13.38 14.12
N THR A 4 -3.46 13.10 13.08
CA THR A 4 -2.94 14.11 12.15
C THR A 4 -4.06 14.83 11.40
N LEU A 5 -5.08 14.07 10.94
CA LEU A 5 -6.24 14.64 10.25
C LEU A 5 -7.16 15.41 11.20
N ALA A 6 -7.36 14.93 12.42
CA ALA A 6 -8.13 15.64 13.44
C ALA A 6 -7.50 17.00 13.77
N ALA A 7 -6.17 17.05 13.85
CA ALA A 7 -5.43 18.31 14.06
C ALA A 7 -5.53 19.29 12.88
N LYS A 8 -5.87 18.82 11.69
CA LYS A 8 -6.09 19.64 10.48
C LYS A 8 -7.57 20.04 10.28
N GLU A 9 -8.39 19.90 11.29
CA GLU A 9 -9.84 20.22 11.24
C GLU A 9 -10.59 19.51 10.10
N THR A 10 -10.19 18.28 9.80
CA THR A 10 -10.81 17.49 8.74
C THR A 10 -12.23 17.08 9.15
N THR A 11 -13.22 17.48 8.39
CA THR A 11 -14.60 17.05 8.61
C THR A 11 -14.81 15.59 8.25
N ASP A 12 -15.75 14.92 8.91
CA ASP A 12 -16.16 13.53 8.63
C ASP A 12 -15.01 12.50 8.71
N ILE A 13 -14.14 12.68 9.69
CA ILE A 13 -12.93 11.85 9.86
C ILE A 13 -13.27 10.36 10.04
N ASP A 14 -14.44 10.03 10.63
CA ASP A 14 -14.87 8.65 10.86
C ASP A 14 -15.21 7.91 9.57
N ARG A 15 -15.47 8.64 8.49
CA ARG A 15 -15.66 8.06 7.16
C ARG A 15 -14.41 8.08 6.29
N ARG A 16 -13.43 8.92 6.62
CA ARG A 16 -12.21 9.11 5.82
C ARG A 16 -11.04 8.23 6.24
N VAL A 17 -11.03 7.79 7.49
CA VAL A 17 -9.95 6.97 8.05
C VAL A 17 -10.53 5.93 8.95
N LEU A 18 -10.10 4.68 8.77
CA LEU A 18 -10.48 3.57 9.63
C LEU A 18 -10.22 3.89 11.10
N ARG A 19 -11.21 3.61 11.94
CA ARG A 19 -11.11 3.74 13.39
C ARG A 19 -11.07 2.36 14.02
N PHE A 20 -9.93 2.00 14.59
CA PHE A 20 -9.77 0.82 15.41
C PHE A 20 -10.34 1.08 16.81
N LEU A 21 -11.06 0.13 17.35
CA LEU A 21 -11.62 0.20 18.69
C LEU A 21 -10.65 -0.43 19.69
N PRO A 22 -10.36 0.24 20.79
CA PRO A 22 -9.55 -0.34 21.86
C PRO A 22 -10.30 -1.48 22.55
N THR A 23 -9.55 -2.48 22.98
CA THR A 23 -10.06 -3.55 23.85
C THR A 23 -10.47 -2.98 25.19
N LYS A 24 -11.47 -3.60 25.86
CA LYS A 24 -11.95 -3.13 27.16
C LYS A 24 -10.98 -3.40 28.31
N ASN A 25 -10.14 -4.43 28.16
CA ASN A 25 -9.30 -4.91 29.26
C ASN A 25 -7.99 -4.14 29.41
N ASP A 26 -7.34 -3.82 28.31
CA ASP A 26 -5.99 -3.27 28.29
C ASP A 26 -5.83 -2.02 27.38
N GLY A 27 -6.90 -1.67 26.63
CA GLY A 27 -6.88 -0.51 25.74
C GLY A 27 -6.10 -0.72 24.44
N ASN A 28 -5.59 -1.92 24.18
CA ASN A 28 -4.87 -2.23 22.95
C ASN A 28 -5.82 -2.23 21.75
N LEU A 29 -5.29 -1.98 20.55
CA LEU A 29 -6.08 -1.98 19.30
C LEU A 29 -6.24 -3.38 18.68
N TYR A 30 -5.77 -4.40 19.37
CA TYR A 30 -5.91 -5.82 19.01
C TYR A 30 -5.91 -6.69 20.26
N THR A 31 -6.35 -7.92 20.13
CA THR A 31 -6.18 -8.98 21.14
C THR A 31 -5.63 -10.23 20.49
N MET A 32 -4.82 -10.97 21.23
CA MET A 32 -4.34 -12.28 20.82
C MET A 32 -5.10 -13.36 21.58
N PHE A 33 -5.63 -14.34 20.87
CA PHE A 33 -6.29 -15.50 21.45
C PHE A 33 -5.28 -16.63 21.75
N ASN A 34 -5.72 -17.59 22.56
CA ASN A 34 -4.85 -18.71 22.98
C ASN A 34 -4.37 -19.60 21.82
N ASP A 35 -5.06 -19.57 20.69
CA ASP A 35 -4.68 -20.27 19.46
C ASP A 35 -3.63 -19.52 18.63
N GLY A 36 -3.15 -18.35 19.11
CA GLY A 36 -2.16 -17.52 18.43
C GLY A 36 -2.75 -16.57 17.39
N THR A 37 -4.09 -16.52 17.22
CA THR A 37 -4.73 -15.61 16.28
C THR A 37 -4.82 -14.20 16.86
N TYR A 38 -4.68 -13.19 15.98
CA TYR A 38 -4.82 -11.79 16.31
C TYR A 38 -6.14 -11.24 15.77
N TRP A 39 -6.88 -10.58 16.62
CA TRP A 39 -8.17 -9.99 16.30
C TRP A 39 -8.17 -8.49 16.58
N ARG A 40 -8.76 -7.73 15.71
CA ARG A 40 -8.99 -6.30 15.88
C ARG A 40 -10.40 -5.95 15.43
N MET A 41 -10.97 -4.90 15.99
CA MET A 41 -12.29 -4.40 15.66
C MET A 41 -12.16 -3.00 15.08
N ILE A 42 -12.83 -2.76 13.97
CA ILE A 42 -12.90 -1.45 13.31
C ILE A 42 -14.35 -0.99 13.24
N VAL A 43 -14.55 0.32 13.26
CA VAL A 43 -15.86 0.91 13.03
C VAL A 43 -16.23 0.72 11.56
N PHE A 44 -17.42 0.17 11.33
CA PHE A 44 -17.94 -0.03 9.98
C PHE A 44 -18.30 1.32 9.35
N ILE A 45 -17.90 1.51 8.09
CA ILE A 45 -18.26 2.69 7.30
C ILE A 45 -19.48 2.33 6.46
N ASP A 46 -20.63 2.80 6.87
CA ASP A 46 -21.91 2.52 6.20
C ASP A 46 -22.03 3.19 4.83
N ASN A 47 -22.92 2.69 3.99
CA ASN A 47 -23.17 3.21 2.63
C ASN A 47 -21.88 3.32 1.78
N ALA A 48 -20.88 2.51 2.08
CA ALA A 48 -19.67 2.40 1.32
C ALA A 48 -19.68 1.11 0.48
N ILE A 49 -19.15 1.18 -0.72
CA ILE A 49 -19.02 0.05 -1.64
C ILE A 49 -17.56 -0.13 -2.07
N THR A 50 -17.14 -1.37 -2.28
CA THR A 50 -15.88 -1.70 -2.93
C THR A 50 -16.11 -2.02 -4.40
N LYS A 51 -15.10 -1.80 -5.25
CA LYS A 51 -15.14 -2.13 -6.68
C LYS A 51 -14.01 -3.07 -7.02
N GLN A 52 -14.27 -4.04 -7.88
CA GLN A 52 -13.25 -4.94 -8.43
C GLN A 52 -12.60 -4.36 -9.69
N ASN A 53 -13.41 -3.69 -10.49
CA ASN A 53 -13.00 -3.01 -11.71
C ASN A 53 -13.53 -1.59 -11.70
N ILE A 54 -12.83 -0.70 -12.38
CA ILE A 54 -13.22 0.71 -12.51
C ILE A 54 -13.19 1.14 -13.98
N ASP A 55 -14.08 2.02 -14.34
CA ASP A 55 -14.11 2.74 -15.61
C ASP A 55 -13.13 3.95 -15.60
N ILE A 56 -13.08 4.68 -16.69
CA ILE A 56 -12.19 5.85 -16.84
C ILE A 56 -12.49 6.93 -15.80
N GLU A 57 -13.77 7.18 -15.50
CA GLU A 57 -14.18 8.21 -14.56
C GLU A 57 -13.78 7.84 -13.13
N ASN A 58 -14.07 6.61 -12.70
CA ASN A 58 -13.66 6.10 -11.40
C ASN A 58 -12.14 5.98 -11.28
N SER A 59 -11.41 5.73 -12.39
CA SER A 59 -9.93 5.71 -12.39
C SER A 59 -9.34 7.09 -12.07
N ARG A 60 -9.96 8.16 -12.60
CA ARG A 60 -9.57 9.54 -12.28
C ARG A 60 -9.83 9.85 -10.81
N GLU A 61 -10.96 9.40 -10.28
CA GLU A 61 -11.30 9.56 -8.87
C GLU A 61 -10.34 8.80 -7.96
N ALA A 62 -10.01 7.55 -8.30
CA ALA A 62 -9.03 6.75 -7.57
C ALA A 62 -7.64 7.43 -7.53
N GLY A 63 -7.16 7.92 -8.66
CA GLY A 63 -5.89 8.67 -8.73
C GLY A 63 -5.92 9.94 -7.86
N ARG A 64 -7.04 10.69 -7.89
CA ARG A 64 -7.23 11.87 -7.03
C ARG A 64 -7.21 11.50 -5.55
N ALA A 65 -7.85 10.40 -5.17
CA ALA A 65 -7.89 9.93 -3.79
C ALA A 65 -6.52 9.54 -3.27
N ILE A 66 -5.71 8.83 -4.05
CA ILE A 66 -4.31 8.49 -3.71
C ILE A 66 -3.45 9.75 -3.58
N GLY A 67 -3.57 10.70 -4.51
CA GLY A 67 -2.86 11.98 -4.40
C GLY A 67 -3.23 12.76 -3.14
N ASN A 68 -4.51 12.79 -2.77
CA ASN A 68 -4.97 13.39 -1.53
C ASN A 68 -4.47 12.64 -0.29
N PHE A 69 -4.44 11.33 -0.31
CA PHE A 69 -3.86 10.50 0.76
C PHE A 69 -2.39 10.87 1.00
N GLN A 70 -1.58 10.91 -0.04
CA GLN A 70 -0.18 11.31 0.07
C GLN A 70 -0.02 12.75 0.57
N LYS A 71 -0.85 13.69 0.08
CA LYS A 71 -0.86 15.07 0.56
C LYS A 71 -1.19 15.19 2.05
N MET A 72 -2.18 14.43 2.52
CA MET A 72 -2.58 14.43 3.92
C MET A 72 -1.49 13.94 4.86
N LEU A 73 -0.61 13.06 4.38
CA LEU A 73 0.47 12.44 5.16
C LEU A 73 1.86 13.05 4.89
N ALA A 74 1.94 14.10 4.06
CA ALA A 74 3.23 14.68 3.68
C ALA A 74 4.04 15.23 4.86
N ASP A 75 3.36 15.67 5.91
CA ASP A 75 3.90 16.27 7.13
C ASP A 75 3.54 15.49 8.40
N ILE A 76 3.31 14.18 8.27
CA ILE A 76 3.01 13.34 9.44
C ILE A 76 4.17 13.41 10.46
N PRO A 77 3.88 13.72 11.74
CA PRO A 77 4.93 14.00 12.72
C PRO A 77 5.55 12.73 13.35
N VAL A 78 5.32 11.57 12.74
CA VAL A 78 5.82 10.28 13.24
C VAL A 78 6.63 9.59 12.16
N HIS A 79 7.71 8.94 12.58
CA HIS A 79 8.46 8.04 11.71
C HIS A 79 7.73 6.71 11.63
N LEU A 80 7.40 6.29 10.41
CA LEU A 80 6.83 4.97 10.16
C LEU A 80 7.97 4.00 9.86
N GLY A 81 7.95 2.84 10.53
CA GLY A 81 8.84 1.72 10.20
C GLY A 81 8.38 0.99 8.94
N GLU A 82 9.22 0.10 8.47
CA GLU A 82 8.88 -0.83 7.40
C GLU A 82 8.28 -2.10 8.02
N SER A 83 7.02 -2.41 7.70
CA SER A 83 6.38 -3.67 8.15
C SER A 83 6.98 -4.89 7.43
N ILE A 84 7.38 -4.74 6.18
CA ILE A 84 8.13 -5.71 5.40
C ILE A 84 9.36 -5.00 4.82
N LYS A 85 10.54 -5.39 5.29
CA LYS A 85 11.80 -4.80 4.84
C LYS A 85 11.96 -4.97 3.33
N ASP A 86 12.38 -3.90 2.67
CA ASP A 86 12.66 -3.86 1.23
C ASP A 86 11.48 -4.35 0.35
N PHE A 87 10.22 -4.18 0.81
CA PHE A 87 9.04 -4.74 0.13
C PHE A 87 8.93 -4.30 -1.33
N HIS A 88 9.12 -3.01 -1.60
CA HIS A 88 9.09 -2.42 -2.94
C HIS A 88 10.47 -1.98 -3.47
N ASN A 89 11.54 -2.40 -2.85
CA ASN A 89 12.90 -2.12 -3.33
C ASN A 89 13.19 -2.95 -4.59
N MET A 90 13.14 -2.30 -5.75
CA MET A 90 13.30 -2.98 -7.03
C MET A 90 14.70 -3.55 -7.25
N GLU A 91 15.74 -2.91 -6.73
CA GLU A 91 17.11 -3.46 -6.79
C GLU A 91 17.19 -4.79 -6.05
N PHE A 92 16.68 -4.82 -4.82
CA PHE A 92 16.61 -6.04 -4.02
C PHE A 92 15.75 -7.14 -4.69
N ARG A 93 14.63 -6.78 -5.30
CA ARG A 93 13.79 -7.75 -6.03
C ARG A 93 14.48 -8.32 -7.26
N LEU A 94 15.26 -7.53 -7.97
CA LEU A 94 16.06 -8.01 -9.09
C LEU A 94 17.19 -8.95 -8.64
N GLU A 95 17.89 -8.62 -7.57
CA GLU A 95 18.90 -9.52 -6.97
C GLU A 95 18.27 -10.88 -6.62
N GLN A 96 17.13 -10.87 -5.90
CA GLN A 96 16.41 -12.10 -5.59
C GLN A 96 16.02 -12.90 -6.84
N LEU A 97 15.52 -12.21 -7.89
CA LEU A 97 15.16 -12.86 -9.15
C LEU A 97 16.38 -13.53 -9.78
N TYR A 98 17.49 -12.82 -9.91
CA TYR A 98 18.69 -13.36 -10.55
C TYR A 98 19.31 -14.52 -9.76
N ASP A 99 19.25 -14.47 -8.44
CA ASP A 99 19.71 -15.59 -7.59
C ASP A 99 18.85 -16.83 -7.80
N VAL A 100 17.52 -16.68 -7.87
CA VAL A 100 16.61 -17.80 -8.15
C VAL A 100 16.82 -18.34 -9.58
N VAL A 101 17.02 -17.47 -10.55
CA VAL A 101 17.33 -17.87 -11.94
C VAL A 101 18.63 -18.67 -12.02
N LYS A 102 19.66 -18.24 -11.29
CA LYS A 102 20.95 -18.94 -11.22
C LYS A 102 20.86 -20.32 -10.59
N GLN A 103 20.04 -20.46 -9.57
CA GLN A 103 19.83 -21.73 -8.86
C GLN A 103 18.87 -22.67 -9.59
N ASP A 104 17.94 -22.12 -10.37
CA ASP A 104 16.89 -22.84 -11.11
C ASP A 104 16.20 -23.96 -10.32
N PRO A 105 15.71 -23.73 -9.10
CA PRO A 105 15.20 -24.78 -8.22
C PRO A 105 13.99 -25.51 -8.78
N ALA A 106 13.28 -24.92 -9.71
CA ALA A 106 12.10 -25.49 -10.39
C ALA A 106 12.44 -26.08 -11.78
N GLY A 107 13.69 -25.96 -12.27
CA GLY A 107 14.13 -26.45 -13.58
C GLY A 107 13.44 -25.75 -14.76
N ARG A 108 12.94 -24.52 -14.57
CA ARG A 108 12.09 -23.82 -15.55
C ARG A 108 12.79 -22.71 -16.34
N VAL A 109 14.02 -22.38 -15.99
CA VAL A 109 14.73 -21.25 -16.60
C VAL A 109 14.90 -21.41 -18.10
N LYS A 110 15.03 -22.65 -18.59
CA LYS A 110 15.19 -22.97 -20.04
C LYS A 110 13.87 -22.90 -20.83
N GLU A 111 12.71 -22.75 -20.18
CA GLU A 111 11.44 -22.60 -20.88
C GLU A 111 11.45 -21.32 -21.72
N GLU A 112 11.03 -21.38 -22.98
CA GLU A 112 11.00 -20.24 -23.89
C GLU A 112 10.22 -19.05 -23.32
N ARG A 113 9.08 -19.31 -22.66
CA ARG A 113 8.26 -18.29 -22.03
C ARG A 113 9.03 -17.58 -20.89
N VAL A 114 9.75 -18.35 -20.06
CA VAL A 114 10.53 -17.80 -18.96
C VAL A 114 11.69 -16.94 -19.49
N GLN A 115 12.39 -17.42 -20.52
CA GLN A 115 13.47 -16.65 -21.18
C GLN A 115 12.96 -15.32 -21.76
N LYS A 116 11.81 -15.30 -22.41
CA LYS A 116 11.19 -14.08 -22.93
C LYS A 116 10.86 -13.09 -21.80
N MET A 117 10.31 -13.58 -20.67
CA MET A 117 10.00 -12.74 -19.50
C MET A 117 11.27 -12.18 -18.87
N LEU A 118 12.33 -12.98 -18.72
CA LEU A 118 13.60 -12.53 -18.17
C LEU A 118 14.28 -11.48 -19.05
N ALA A 119 14.24 -11.66 -20.38
CA ALA A 119 14.74 -10.68 -21.33
C ALA A 119 13.99 -9.34 -21.19
N GLU A 120 12.65 -9.38 -21.12
CA GLU A 120 11.84 -8.17 -20.95
C GLU A 120 12.10 -7.46 -19.62
N ILE A 121 12.26 -8.20 -18.52
CA ILE A 121 12.64 -7.63 -17.22
C ILE A 121 14.03 -6.99 -17.32
N GLY A 122 14.99 -7.66 -17.98
CA GLY A 122 16.35 -7.14 -18.17
C GLY A 122 16.38 -5.80 -18.92
N THR A 123 15.55 -5.63 -19.95
CA THR A 123 15.47 -4.37 -20.71
C THR A 123 14.92 -3.21 -19.89
N ARG A 124 14.13 -3.48 -18.85
CA ARG A 124 13.50 -2.46 -18.00
C ARG A 124 14.20 -2.26 -16.66
N ALA A 125 15.14 -3.13 -16.30
CA ALA A 125 15.72 -3.21 -14.95
C ALA A 125 16.29 -1.87 -14.48
N GLU A 126 17.05 -1.17 -15.33
CA GLU A 126 17.66 0.12 -14.98
C GLU A 126 16.63 1.19 -14.66
N GLU A 127 15.59 1.32 -15.49
CA GLU A 127 14.54 2.33 -15.29
C GLU A 127 13.66 2.00 -14.08
N MET A 128 13.41 0.72 -13.82
CA MET A 128 12.65 0.28 -12.65
C MET A 128 13.37 0.57 -11.34
N CYS A 129 14.71 0.51 -11.32
CA CYS A 129 15.53 0.82 -10.14
C CYS A 129 15.79 2.32 -9.94
N LYS A 130 15.37 3.16 -10.86
CA LYS A 130 15.63 4.60 -10.84
C LYS A 130 15.14 5.29 -9.58
N ALA A 131 13.97 4.89 -9.05
CA ALA A 131 13.41 5.50 -7.84
C ALA A 131 14.32 5.26 -6.62
N GLU A 132 14.86 4.06 -6.45
CA GLU A 132 15.79 3.74 -5.37
C GLU A 132 17.08 4.53 -5.47
N ARG A 133 17.65 4.64 -6.68
CA ARG A 133 18.85 5.43 -6.92
C ARG A 133 18.62 6.91 -6.58
N LEU A 134 17.57 7.52 -7.11
CA LEU A 134 17.24 8.93 -6.85
C LEU A 134 16.93 9.19 -5.37
N GLY A 135 16.35 8.20 -4.69
CA GLY A 135 16.13 8.28 -3.24
C GLY A 135 17.43 8.31 -2.44
N ARG A 136 18.43 7.46 -2.80
CA ARG A 136 19.76 7.46 -2.18
C ARG A 136 20.55 8.75 -2.46
N GLU A 137 20.39 9.31 -3.63
CA GLU A 137 21.01 10.57 -4.04
C GLU A 137 20.33 11.80 -3.39
N GLY A 138 19.22 11.61 -2.67
CA GLY A 138 18.47 12.71 -2.05
C GLY A 138 17.65 13.56 -3.03
N ILE A 139 17.58 13.16 -4.30
CA ILE A 139 16.81 13.87 -5.34
C ILE A 139 15.33 13.58 -5.18
N LEU A 140 14.96 12.32 -4.91
CA LEU A 140 13.60 11.90 -4.67
C LEU A 140 13.35 11.80 -3.15
N PRO A 141 12.55 12.71 -2.57
CA PRO A 141 12.26 12.65 -1.14
C PRO A 141 11.35 11.47 -0.81
N LYS A 142 11.62 10.81 0.32
CA LYS A 142 10.71 9.78 0.85
C LYS A 142 9.35 10.38 1.20
N ARG A 143 8.29 9.65 0.90
CA ARG A 143 6.90 9.98 1.24
C ARG A 143 6.20 8.75 1.82
N VAL A 144 5.17 8.99 2.63
CA VAL A 144 4.29 7.91 3.06
C VAL A 144 3.48 7.44 1.85
N CYS A 145 3.61 6.18 1.52
CA CYS A 145 2.88 5.53 0.45
C CYS A 145 2.02 4.41 1.00
N HIS A 146 0.93 4.12 0.33
CA HIS A 146 0.05 3.00 0.69
C HIS A 146 0.69 1.63 0.36
N CYS A 147 1.50 1.59 -0.68
CA CYS A 147 2.17 0.39 -1.21
C CYS A 147 1.28 -0.69 -1.84
N ASP A 148 -0.05 -0.59 -1.77
CA ASP A 148 -1.01 -1.47 -2.44
C ASP A 148 -2.25 -0.68 -2.92
N THR A 149 -2.08 0.13 -3.95
CA THR A 149 -3.09 1.07 -4.45
C THR A 149 -4.16 0.43 -5.34
N LYS A 150 -4.43 -0.86 -5.20
CA LYS A 150 -5.51 -1.53 -5.94
C LYS A 150 -6.88 -0.94 -5.58
N VAL A 151 -7.81 -0.97 -6.52
CA VAL A 151 -9.11 -0.32 -6.39
C VAL A 151 -9.98 -0.88 -5.26
N ASN A 152 -9.85 -2.16 -4.94
CA ASN A 152 -10.58 -2.78 -3.85
C ASN A 152 -10.09 -2.38 -2.45
N ASN A 153 -8.97 -1.64 -2.36
CA ASN A 153 -8.52 -0.96 -1.13
C ASN A 153 -9.09 0.47 -1.02
N MET A 154 -10.12 0.79 -1.80
CA MET A 154 -10.82 2.06 -1.77
C MET A 154 -12.31 1.84 -1.54
N LEU A 155 -12.88 2.58 -0.60
CA LEU A 155 -14.31 2.63 -0.39
C LEU A 155 -14.91 3.80 -1.15
N PHE A 156 -15.96 3.53 -1.92
CA PHE A 156 -16.67 4.52 -2.72
C PHE A 156 -18.04 4.79 -2.12
N ASP A 157 -18.53 6.00 -2.28
CA ASP A 157 -19.94 6.32 -2.07
C ASP A 157 -20.80 5.96 -3.29
N LYS A 158 -22.11 6.24 -3.19
CA LYS A 158 -23.07 5.95 -4.27
C LYS A 158 -22.85 6.81 -5.52
N GLU A 159 -22.22 7.96 -5.36
CA GLU A 159 -21.86 8.89 -6.43
C GLU A 159 -20.53 8.52 -7.10
N GLY A 160 -19.85 7.46 -6.64
CA GLY A 160 -18.59 6.98 -7.20
C GLY A 160 -17.35 7.74 -6.70
N LYS A 161 -17.48 8.55 -5.65
CA LYS A 161 -16.34 9.23 -5.01
C LYS A 161 -15.66 8.30 -4.00
N VAL A 162 -14.36 8.35 -3.93
CA VAL A 162 -13.60 7.63 -2.88
C VAL A 162 -13.77 8.39 -1.56
N ILE A 163 -14.30 7.69 -0.56
CA ILE A 163 -14.50 8.21 0.78
C ILE A 163 -13.45 7.77 1.79
N CYS A 164 -12.90 6.56 1.63
CA CYS A 164 -11.87 6.04 2.52
C CYS A 164 -10.89 5.14 1.77
N ILE A 165 -9.62 5.22 2.13
CA ILE A 165 -8.59 4.27 1.73
C ILE A 165 -8.37 3.32 2.89
N ILE A 166 -8.39 2.02 2.61
CA ILE A 166 -8.32 0.94 3.58
C ILE A 166 -7.10 0.05 3.32
N ASP A 167 -6.86 -0.95 4.20
CA ASP A 167 -5.73 -1.91 4.08
C ASP A 167 -4.37 -1.19 4.20
N LEU A 168 -4.19 -0.49 5.32
CA LEU A 168 -3.03 0.36 5.60
C LEU A 168 -1.94 -0.36 6.41
N ASP A 169 -2.01 -1.65 6.54
CA ASP A 169 -1.10 -2.51 7.33
C ASP A 169 -0.17 -3.38 6.48
#